data_14cb7aeeb70e7dea25c73e7b76d897b9
#
_entry.id   14cb7aeeb70e7dea25c73e7b76d897b9
#
_cell.length_a   1.000
_cell.length_b   1.000
_cell.length_c   1.000
_cell.angle_alpha   90.00
_cell.angle_beta   90.00
_cell.angle_gamma   90.00
#
_symmetry.space_group_name_H-M   'P 1'
#
loop_
_entity.id
_entity.type
_entity.pdbx_description
1 polymer ?
#
loop_
_entity_poly.entity_id
_entity_poly.type
_entity_poly.pdbx_seq_one_letter_code
_entity_poly.pdbx_strand_id
1 'polypeptide(L)'
;MRITHISDTHNKHKQLDGKLPGGLLLIHSGDITSLGRKYEVEAFIKWFDKQDYAHKVFIAGNHDMSFDREMLLRDKLAHFEGRDRNDYDTSCSEGKPQWLEEILDNLPNGMYYLENNSIKLEGINIWGSPVSPSFGYGWGFNKDRGHDINEVWSTIPMDSDIVITHSPIYGYNDRAQNTNENVGCSDLYHRLHEVKPHLHFAGHIHEGHGYGTIPYKDEWGDIIRLMGVLVI
;
A
#
# COMPACT_ATOMS: atom_id res chain seq x y z
N MET A 1 3.38 -22.31 -0.08
CA MET A 1 2.29 -21.30 0.09
C MET A 1 2.13 -20.57 -1.22
N ARG A 2 0.87 -20.29 -1.67
CA ARG A 2 0.62 -19.45 -2.85
C ARG A 2 0.19 -18.06 -2.37
N ILE A 3 0.95 -17.05 -2.78
CA ILE A 3 0.63 -15.63 -2.58
C ILE A 3 0.34 -15.02 -3.94
N THR A 4 -0.73 -14.25 -4.04
CA THR A 4 -1.04 -13.41 -5.19
C THR A 4 -0.93 -11.96 -4.76
N HIS A 5 -0.23 -11.16 -5.55
CA HIS A 5 -0.09 -9.72 -5.33
C HIS A 5 -0.74 -8.94 -6.48
N ILE A 6 -1.49 -7.93 -6.13
CA ILE A 6 -2.10 -6.94 -7.04
C ILE A 6 -1.95 -5.54 -6.43
N SER A 7 -2.02 -4.51 -7.27
CA SER A 7 -1.92 -3.11 -6.84
C SER A 7 -2.62 -2.18 -7.83
N ASP A 8 -2.88 -0.93 -7.42
CA ASP A 8 -3.25 0.19 -8.29
C ASP A 8 -4.49 -0.10 -9.16
N THR A 9 -5.48 -0.73 -8.56
CA THR A 9 -6.69 -1.11 -9.31
C THR A 9 -7.63 0.06 -9.62
N HIS A 10 -7.53 1.20 -8.92
CA HIS A 10 -8.26 2.44 -9.20
C HIS A 10 -9.71 2.20 -9.64
N ASN A 11 -10.50 1.47 -8.82
CA ASN A 11 -11.88 1.04 -9.09
C ASN A 11 -12.05 0.04 -10.26
N LYS A 12 -10.95 -0.40 -10.91
CA LYS A 12 -11.00 -1.36 -12.03
C LYS A 12 -10.85 -2.81 -11.59
N HIS A 13 -10.86 -3.09 -10.29
CA HIS A 13 -10.64 -4.42 -9.71
C HIS A 13 -11.56 -5.51 -10.32
N LYS A 14 -12.77 -5.17 -10.78
CA LYS A 14 -13.65 -6.12 -11.49
C LYS A 14 -13.07 -6.67 -12.80
N GLN A 15 -12.07 -6.01 -13.38
CA GLN A 15 -11.39 -6.54 -14.56
C GLN A 15 -10.57 -7.81 -14.26
N LEU A 16 -10.36 -8.10 -12.98
CA LEU A 16 -9.68 -9.29 -12.47
C LEU A 16 -10.63 -10.46 -12.18
N ASP A 17 -11.95 -10.29 -12.36
CA ASP A 17 -12.94 -11.34 -12.12
C ASP A 17 -12.59 -12.60 -12.94
N GLY A 18 -12.47 -13.72 -12.23
CA GLY A 18 -12.10 -15.01 -12.81
C GLY A 18 -10.66 -15.15 -13.30
N LYS A 19 -9.80 -14.15 -13.07
CA LYS A 19 -8.38 -14.18 -13.49
C LYS A 19 -7.41 -14.49 -12.36
N LEU A 20 -7.83 -14.29 -11.11
CA LEU A 20 -6.98 -14.56 -9.96
C LEU A 20 -6.97 -16.07 -9.66
N PRO A 21 -5.78 -16.67 -9.43
CA PRO A 21 -5.64 -18.12 -9.35
C PRO A 21 -6.14 -18.76 -8.05
N GLY A 22 -6.61 -17.96 -7.09
CA GLY A 22 -6.94 -18.43 -5.74
C GLY A 22 -5.71 -18.84 -4.94
N GLY A 23 -5.87 -19.08 -3.66
CA GLY A 23 -4.77 -19.53 -2.81
C GLY A 23 -4.87 -19.17 -1.35
N LEU A 24 -3.72 -19.09 -0.67
CA LEU A 24 -3.69 -18.79 0.75
C LEU A 24 -3.81 -17.28 1.03
N LEU A 25 -3.04 -16.45 0.31
CA LEU A 25 -2.92 -15.03 0.61
C LEU A 25 -3.06 -14.19 -0.66
N LEU A 26 -3.98 -13.23 -0.63
CA LEU A 26 -4.10 -12.16 -1.61
C LEU A 26 -3.65 -10.85 -0.97
N ILE A 27 -2.71 -10.17 -1.59
CA ILE A 27 -2.18 -8.88 -1.16
C ILE A 27 -2.57 -7.80 -2.16
N HIS A 28 -3.04 -6.65 -1.67
CA HIS A 28 -3.24 -5.44 -2.45
C HIS A 28 -2.39 -4.30 -1.87
N SER A 29 -1.42 -3.79 -2.63
CA SER A 29 -0.46 -2.79 -2.15
C SER A 29 -0.84 -1.33 -2.45
N GLY A 30 -2.13 -1.02 -2.33
CA GLY A 30 -2.63 0.37 -2.35
C GLY A 30 -3.23 0.82 -3.67
N ASP A 31 -3.78 2.03 -3.65
CA ASP A 31 -4.56 2.63 -4.74
C ASP A 31 -5.74 1.73 -5.16
N ILE A 32 -6.50 1.31 -4.15
CA ILE A 32 -7.72 0.51 -4.31
C ILE A 32 -8.84 1.31 -4.99
N THR A 33 -8.85 2.63 -4.76
CA THR A 33 -9.85 3.58 -5.26
C THR A 33 -9.23 4.61 -6.20
N SER A 34 -10.06 5.46 -6.80
CA SER A 34 -9.59 6.61 -7.58
C SER A 34 -9.42 7.86 -6.73
N LEU A 35 -10.24 8.05 -5.71
CA LEU A 35 -10.23 9.25 -4.85
C LEU A 35 -10.59 8.97 -3.38
N GLY A 36 -10.75 7.71 -2.97
CA GLY A 36 -11.08 7.35 -1.59
C GLY A 36 -12.54 7.62 -1.18
N ARG A 37 -13.48 7.67 -2.12
CA ARG A 37 -14.89 7.92 -1.82
C ARG A 37 -15.53 6.70 -1.17
N LYS A 38 -16.53 6.92 -0.30
CA LYS A 38 -17.24 5.85 0.41
C LYS A 38 -17.68 4.71 -0.51
N TYR A 39 -18.38 5.02 -1.60
CA TYR A 39 -18.88 4.00 -2.52
C TYR A 39 -17.77 3.23 -3.26
N GLU A 40 -16.60 3.85 -3.46
CA GLU A 40 -15.43 3.21 -4.07
C GLU A 40 -14.84 2.17 -3.10
N VAL A 41 -14.69 2.55 -1.84
CA VAL A 41 -14.19 1.66 -0.77
C VAL A 41 -15.16 0.50 -0.55
N GLU A 42 -16.46 0.77 -0.42
CA GLU A 42 -17.48 -0.29 -0.27
C GLU A 42 -17.48 -1.26 -1.46
N ALA A 43 -17.31 -0.74 -2.68
CA ALA A 43 -17.24 -1.57 -3.88
C ALA A 43 -16.00 -2.48 -3.88
N PHE A 44 -14.84 -1.95 -3.47
CA PHE A 44 -13.60 -2.71 -3.34
C PHE A 44 -13.72 -3.80 -2.27
N ILE A 45 -14.14 -3.45 -1.05
CA ILE A 45 -14.29 -4.43 0.04
C ILE A 45 -15.21 -5.58 -0.38
N LYS A 46 -16.36 -5.26 -0.98
CA LYS A 46 -17.31 -6.26 -1.48
C LYS A 46 -16.74 -7.16 -2.58
N TRP A 47 -15.88 -6.61 -3.43
CA TRP A 47 -15.21 -7.38 -4.49
C TRP A 47 -14.08 -8.22 -3.91
N PHE A 48 -13.26 -7.64 -3.04
CA PHE A 48 -12.08 -8.28 -2.44
C PHE A 48 -12.51 -9.49 -1.57
N ASP A 49 -13.63 -9.34 -0.85
CA ASP A 49 -14.21 -10.43 -0.05
C ASP A 49 -14.55 -11.68 -0.88
N LYS A 50 -15.03 -11.48 -2.10
CA LYS A 50 -15.43 -12.58 -3.00
C LYS A 50 -14.26 -13.35 -3.61
N GLN A 51 -13.02 -12.86 -3.48
CA GLN A 51 -11.87 -13.55 -4.04
C GLN A 51 -11.56 -14.82 -3.25
N ASP A 52 -11.24 -15.90 -3.95
CA ASP A 52 -11.01 -17.24 -3.37
C ASP A 52 -9.62 -17.36 -2.70
N TYR A 53 -9.47 -16.68 -1.56
CA TYR A 53 -8.27 -16.72 -0.72
C TYR A 53 -8.65 -16.83 0.75
N ALA A 54 -7.86 -17.61 1.50
CA ALA A 54 -8.05 -17.78 2.94
C ALA A 54 -7.82 -16.46 3.69
N HIS A 55 -6.79 -15.71 3.27
CA HIS A 55 -6.45 -14.41 3.84
C HIS A 55 -6.32 -13.36 2.74
N LYS A 56 -6.80 -12.17 3.02
CA LYS A 56 -6.77 -11.01 2.13
C LYS A 56 -6.21 -9.83 2.91
N VAL A 57 -5.06 -9.32 2.51
CA VAL A 57 -4.39 -8.19 3.17
C VAL A 57 -4.31 -7.03 2.19
N PHE A 58 -4.69 -5.84 2.63
CA PHE A 58 -4.55 -4.65 1.82
C PHE A 58 -4.01 -3.46 2.63
N ILE A 59 -3.36 -2.57 1.94
CA ILE A 59 -2.99 -1.23 2.39
C ILE A 59 -3.71 -0.19 1.53
N ALA A 60 -3.77 1.04 1.99
CA ALA A 60 -4.15 2.17 1.15
C ALA A 60 -2.97 2.64 0.28
N GLY A 61 -3.23 3.56 -0.65
CA GLY A 61 -2.24 4.29 -1.42
C GLY A 61 -2.61 5.77 -1.50
N ASN A 62 -1.89 6.54 -2.32
CA ASN A 62 -2.08 7.97 -2.37
C ASN A 62 -3.44 8.41 -2.95
N HIS A 63 -4.10 7.58 -3.74
CA HIS A 63 -5.45 7.83 -4.22
C HIS A 63 -6.54 7.51 -3.18
N ASP A 64 -6.23 6.77 -2.14
CA ASP A 64 -7.18 6.36 -1.09
C ASP A 64 -7.29 7.44 0.00
N MET A 65 -7.62 8.66 -0.39
CA MET A 65 -7.47 9.88 0.41
C MET A 65 -8.25 9.86 1.73
N SER A 66 -9.40 9.19 1.78
CA SER A 66 -10.20 9.09 3.02
C SER A 66 -9.50 8.28 4.12
N PHE A 67 -8.50 7.48 3.77
CA PHE A 67 -7.70 6.72 4.73
C PHE A 67 -6.62 7.57 5.39
N ASP A 68 -6.17 8.68 4.78
CA ASP A 68 -5.12 9.54 5.32
C ASP A 68 -5.68 10.59 6.26
N ARG A 69 -5.58 10.32 7.57
CA ARG A 69 -5.99 11.24 8.62
C ARG A 69 -5.23 12.57 8.56
N GLU A 70 -3.93 12.54 8.33
CA GLU A 70 -3.10 13.76 8.35
C GLU A 70 -3.47 14.67 7.18
N MET A 71 -3.66 14.11 5.99
CA MET A 71 -4.14 14.85 4.82
C MET A 71 -5.49 15.50 5.09
N LEU A 72 -6.46 14.74 5.61
CA LEU A 72 -7.80 15.24 5.92
C LEU A 72 -7.79 16.36 6.95
N LEU A 73 -6.88 16.32 7.93
CA LEU A 73 -6.74 17.39 8.94
C LEU A 73 -5.99 18.62 8.39
N ARG A 74 -4.96 18.41 7.58
CA ARG A 74 -4.11 19.46 7.03
C ARG A 74 -4.83 20.28 5.96
N ASP A 75 -5.54 19.61 5.08
CA ASP A 75 -6.09 20.23 3.86
C ASP A 75 -7.59 20.60 3.97
N LYS A 76 -8.10 20.80 5.18
CA LYS A 76 -9.52 21.19 5.41
C LYS A 76 -10.03 22.36 4.55
N LEU A 77 -9.16 23.14 3.93
CA LEU A 77 -9.55 24.38 3.25
C LEU A 77 -8.99 24.57 1.83
N ALA A 78 -7.82 24.05 1.49
CA ALA A 78 -7.12 24.53 0.30
C ALA A 78 -7.32 23.65 -0.97
N HIS A 79 -7.53 22.34 -0.85
CA HIS A 79 -7.47 21.41 -1.97
C HIS A 79 -8.80 20.97 -2.55
N PHE A 80 -9.90 21.21 -1.83
CA PHE A 80 -11.25 20.88 -2.29
C PHE A 80 -11.95 22.03 -3.04
N GLU A 81 -11.30 23.15 -3.26
CA GLU A 81 -11.80 24.19 -4.14
C GLU A 81 -11.85 23.69 -5.58
N GLY A 82 -13.02 23.20 -5.98
CA GLY A 82 -13.28 22.65 -7.31
C GLY A 82 -13.60 21.14 -7.34
N ARG A 83 -13.45 20.42 -6.24
CA ARG A 83 -14.00 19.06 -6.07
C ARG A 83 -15.27 19.13 -5.23
N ASP A 84 -16.24 18.30 -5.55
CA ASP A 84 -17.52 18.31 -4.85
C ASP A 84 -17.30 17.97 -3.36
N ARG A 85 -17.45 18.96 -2.47
CA ARG A 85 -17.28 18.81 -1.02
C ARG A 85 -18.21 17.75 -0.41
N ASN A 86 -19.28 17.41 -1.11
CA ASN A 86 -20.24 16.39 -0.66
C ASN A 86 -19.71 14.96 -0.76
N ASP A 87 -18.62 14.74 -1.50
CA ASP A 87 -18.01 13.43 -1.66
C ASP A 87 -17.11 13.03 -0.47
N TYR A 88 -16.72 13.98 0.36
CA TYR A 88 -15.89 13.76 1.53
C TYR A 88 -16.60 14.27 2.77
N ASP A 89 -16.84 13.39 3.71
CA ASP A 89 -17.38 13.77 5.01
C ASP A 89 -16.32 14.56 5.78
N THR A 90 -16.34 15.87 5.64
CA THR A 90 -15.44 16.79 6.34
C THR A 90 -15.91 17.08 7.77
N SER A 91 -16.98 16.44 8.24
CA SER A 91 -17.51 16.61 9.59
C SER A 91 -16.61 15.99 10.68
N CYS A 92 -15.65 15.13 10.29
CA CYS A 92 -14.70 14.53 11.21
C CYS A 92 -13.66 15.55 11.68
N SER A 93 -13.85 16.09 12.86
CA SER A 93 -12.92 17.01 13.49
C SER A 93 -11.62 16.35 13.99
N GLU A 94 -11.57 15.03 14.10
CA GLU A 94 -10.52 14.33 14.83
C GLU A 94 -9.96 13.04 14.20
N GLY A 95 -10.35 12.65 12.96
CA GLY A 95 -9.89 11.36 12.43
C GLY A 95 -10.31 11.04 11.01
N LYS A 96 -10.24 9.76 10.66
CA LYS A 96 -10.84 9.21 9.45
C LYS A 96 -12.35 9.42 9.49
N PRO A 97 -13.04 9.51 8.32
CA PRO A 97 -14.50 9.56 8.30
C PRO A 97 -15.12 8.40 9.08
N GLN A 98 -16.14 8.67 9.89
CA GLN A 98 -16.79 7.64 10.71
C GLN A 98 -17.22 6.42 9.90
N TRP A 99 -17.74 6.64 8.69
CA TRP A 99 -18.14 5.54 7.81
C TRP A 99 -16.96 4.62 7.42
N LEU A 100 -15.74 5.18 7.33
CA LEU A 100 -14.54 4.38 7.02
C LEU A 100 -14.10 3.58 8.24
N GLU A 101 -14.11 4.19 9.42
CA GLU A 101 -13.82 3.47 10.67
C GLU A 101 -14.82 2.30 10.86
N GLU A 102 -16.11 2.55 10.63
CA GLU A 102 -17.13 1.50 10.68
C GLU A 102 -16.87 0.35 9.70
N ILE A 103 -16.39 0.65 8.47
CA ILE A 103 -16.02 -0.37 7.50
C ILE A 103 -14.79 -1.15 7.97
N LEU A 104 -13.75 -0.46 8.44
CA LEU A 104 -12.50 -1.10 8.86
C LEU A 104 -12.66 -1.95 10.12
N ASP A 105 -13.51 -1.54 11.04
CA ASP A 105 -13.84 -2.30 12.26
C ASP A 105 -14.69 -3.55 11.97
N ASN A 106 -15.39 -3.57 10.84
CA ASN A 106 -16.30 -4.65 10.45
C ASN A 106 -15.85 -5.35 9.14
N LEU A 107 -14.54 -5.44 8.89
CA LEU A 107 -14.05 -6.18 7.73
C LEU A 107 -14.47 -7.64 7.75
N PRO A 108 -14.76 -8.26 6.59
CA PRO A 108 -15.06 -9.69 6.49
C PRO A 108 -13.96 -10.56 7.12
N ASN A 109 -14.34 -11.74 7.60
CA ASN A 109 -13.39 -12.70 8.16
C ASN A 109 -12.27 -13.02 7.15
N GLY A 110 -11.02 -13.00 7.63
CA GLY A 110 -9.85 -13.26 6.81
C GLY A 110 -9.42 -12.06 5.95
N MET A 111 -10.05 -10.90 6.11
CA MET A 111 -9.64 -9.64 5.48
C MET A 111 -9.01 -8.70 6.49
N TYR A 112 -7.90 -8.06 6.12
CA TYR A 112 -7.10 -7.24 7.03
C TYR A 112 -6.60 -5.98 6.31
N TYR A 113 -6.74 -4.84 6.96
CA TYR A 113 -6.14 -3.57 6.57
C TYR A 113 -4.90 -3.29 7.41
N LEU A 114 -3.81 -2.89 6.76
CA LEU A 114 -2.58 -2.51 7.44
C LEU A 114 -2.23 -1.04 7.16
N GLU A 115 -1.86 -0.33 8.23
CA GLU A 115 -1.38 1.04 8.19
C GLU A 115 -0.30 1.25 9.25
N ASN A 116 0.96 1.14 8.84
CA ASN A 116 2.14 1.23 9.70
C ASN A 116 2.10 0.20 10.86
N ASN A 117 1.54 -0.96 10.61
CA ASN A 117 1.39 -2.02 11.61
C ASN A 117 1.60 -3.40 11.00
N SER A 118 1.58 -4.41 11.86
CA SER A 118 1.84 -5.80 11.50
C SER A 118 0.68 -6.71 11.85
N ILE A 119 0.59 -7.82 11.10
CA ILE A 119 -0.24 -8.97 11.42
C ILE A 119 0.56 -10.26 11.28
N LYS A 120 0.22 -11.27 12.06
CA LYS A 120 0.78 -12.61 11.90
C LYS A 120 -0.27 -13.56 11.37
N LEU A 121 -0.05 -14.12 10.17
CA LEU A 121 -0.93 -15.06 9.50
C LEU A 121 -0.15 -16.33 9.15
N GLU A 122 -0.68 -17.48 9.53
CA GLU A 122 -0.05 -18.80 9.27
C GLU A 122 1.43 -18.87 9.66
N GLY A 123 1.81 -18.17 10.74
CA GLY A 123 3.19 -18.10 11.20
C GLY A 123 4.06 -17.05 10.51
N ILE A 124 3.54 -16.33 9.52
CA ILE A 124 4.25 -15.31 8.73
C ILE A 124 3.96 -13.92 9.29
N ASN A 125 5.00 -13.16 9.58
CA ASN A 125 4.89 -11.79 10.04
C ASN A 125 4.81 -10.84 8.83
N ILE A 126 3.70 -10.14 8.68
CA ILE A 126 3.42 -9.23 7.56
C ILE A 126 3.29 -7.81 8.12
N TRP A 127 4.10 -6.89 7.64
CA TRP A 127 3.98 -5.45 7.96
C TRP A 127 3.52 -4.68 6.73
N GLY A 128 2.67 -3.64 6.92
CA GLY A 128 2.14 -2.87 5.83
C GLY A 128 2.05 -1.37 6.09
N SER A 129 2.32 -0.56 5.05
CA SER A 129 2.25 0.91 5.10
C SER A 129 1.80 1.50 3.77
N PRO A 130 0.85 2.45 3.79
CA PRO A 130 0.43 3.21 2.61
C PRO A 130 1.39 4.33 2.21
N VAL A 131 2.40 4.63 3.03
CA VAL A 131 3.24 5.82 2.88
C VAL A 131 4.09 5.77 1.61
N SER A 132 4.17 6.93 0.95
CA SER A 132 5.04 7.18 -0.20
C SER A 132 5.85 8.47 -0.01
N PRO A 133 7.04 8.59 -0.64
CA PRO A 133 7.74 9.87 -0.70
C PRO A 133 6.87 10.95 -1.32
N SER A 134 6.94 12.17 -0.81
CA SER A 134 6.24 13.33 -1.36
C SER A 134 6.59 13.56 -2.83
N PHE A 135 5.57 13.64 -3.70
CA PHE A 135 5.71 13.86 -5.14
C PHE A 135 4.76 14.92 -5.69
N GLY A 136 3.89 15.49 -4.89
CA GLY A 136 2.95 16.51 -5.30
C GLY A 136 1.92 16.86 -4.24
N TYR A 137 1.14 17.90 -4.50
CA TYR A 137 0.09 18.37 -3.60
C TYR A 137 -1.21 17.58 -3.78
N GLY A 138 -1.96 17.40 -2.68
CA GLY A 138 -3.32 16.87 -2.71
C GLY A 138 -3.42 15.35 -2.85
N TRP A 139 -2.34 14.63 -2.56
CA TRP A 139 -2.31 13.17 -2.50
C TRP A 139 -2.14 12.68 -1.06
N GLY A 140 -2.74 11.53 -0.77
CA GLY A 140 -2.65 10.91 0.54
C GLY A 140 -1.27 10.30 0.83
N PHE A 141 -0.98 10.12 2.11
CA PHE A 141 0.15 9.38 2.63
C PHE A 141 1.55 9.85 2.18
N ASN A 142 1.64 11.09 1.70
CA ASN A 142 2.92 11.69 1.34
C ASN A 142 3.72 12.09 2.59
N LYS A 143 4.97 11.67 2.64
CA LYS A 143 5.96 12.06 3.66
C LYS A 143 7.24 12.54 2.98
N ASP A 144 7.85 13.57 3.55
CA ASP A 144 9.11 14.06 3.03
C ASP A 144 10.23 13.04 3.27
N ARG A 145 11.12 12.92 2.27
CA ARG A 145 12.29 12.03 2.35
C ARG A 145 13.20 12.42 3.52
N GLY A 146 13.96 11.50 4.01
CA GLY A 146 14.82 11.70 5.18
C GLY A 146 14.06 11.49 6.49
N HIS A 147 14.05 12.47 7.40
CA HIS A 147 13.56 12.31 8.77
C HIS A 147 12.12 11.80 8.83
N ASP A 148 11.19 12.48 8.17
CA ASP A 148 9.74 12.22 8.33
C ASP A 148 9.33 10.84 7.84
N ILE A 149 9.85 10.42 6.68
CA ILE A 149 9.54 9.10 6.16
C ILE A 149 10.27 7.98 6.90
N ASN A 150 11.47 8.28 7.45
CA ASN A 150 12.23 7.33 8.26
C ASN A 150 11.58 7.04 9.62
N GLU A 151 10.82 7.96 10.18
CA GLU A 151 10.01 7.66 11.37
C GLU A 151 9.05 6.50 11.10
N VAL A 152 8.43 6.48 9.91
CA VAL A 152 7.55 5.38 9.50
C VAL A 152 8.35 4.09 9.26
N TRP A 153 9.41 4.16 8.47
CA TRP A 153 10.18 2.96 8.13
C TRP A 153 10.86 2.33 9.35
N SER A 154 11.20 3.12 10.36
CA SER A 154 11.77 2.61 11.62
C SER A 154 10.81 1.68 12.38
N THR A 155 9.50 1.78 12.13
CA THR A 155 8.49 0.91 12.75
C THR A 155 8.40 -0.48 12.12
N ILE A 156 9.06 -0.74 10.99
CA ILE A 156 9.11 -2.08 10.38
C ILE A 156 9.85 -3.02 11.35
N PRO A 157 9.20 -4.07 11.88
CA PRO A 157 9.85 -5.00 12.78
C PRO A 157 10.97 -5.77 12.10
N MET A 158 12.03 -6.08 12.86
CA MET A 158 13.19 -6.82 12.34
C MET A 158 12.88 -8.26 11.96
N ASP A 159 11.81 -8.82 12.48
CA ASP A 159 11.32 -10.18 12.19
C ASP A 159 10.21 -10.22 11.13
N SER A 160 10.05 -9.17 10.35
CA SER A 160 9.08 -9.12 9.26
C SER A 160 9.49 -10.07 8.13
N ASP A 161 8.62 -11.03 7.81
CA ASP A 161 8.81 -11.93 6.66
C ASP A 161 8.38 -11.29 5.35
N ILE A 162 7.28 -10.52 5.40
CA ILE A 162 6.71 -9.79 4.27
C ILE A 162 6.54 -8.33 4.65
N VAL A 163 7.01 -7.44 3.78
CA VAL A 163 6.76 -6.00 3.88
C VAL A 163 5.92 -5.57 2.68
N ILE A 164 4.84 -4.84 2.93
CA ILE A 164 3.95 -4.28 1.91
C ILE A 164 4.03 -2.77 2.02
N THR A 165 4.43 -2.07 0.95
CA THR A 165 4.41 -0.61 0.90
C THR A 165 3.73 -0.14 -0.36
N HIS A 166 3.12 1.05 -0.35
CA HIS A 166 2.57 1.57 -1.59
C HIS A 166 3.68 1.99 -2.54
N SER A 167 4.68 2.75 -2.08
CA SER A 167 5.83 3.13 -2.90
C SER A 167 6.86 2.01 -3.04
N PRO A 168 7.46 1.82 -4.24
CA PRO A 168 8.60 0.94 -4.42
C PRO A 168 9.87 1.51 -3.77
N ILE A 169 10.88 0.68 -3.58
CA ILE A 169 12.21 1.11 -3.20
C ILE A 169 12.97 1.71 -4.40
N TYR A 170 13.93 2.60 -4.11
CA TYR A 170 14.77 3.21 -5.14
C TYR A 170 15.58 2.17 -5.92
N GLY A 171 15.56 2.29 -7.25
CA GLY A 171 16.33 1.46 -8.18
C GLY A 171 15.68 0.13 -8.57
N TYR A 172 14.47 -0.15 -8.07
CA TYR A 172 13.76 -1.40 -8.36
C TYR A 172 12.33 -1.16 -8.80
N ASN A 173 12.05 -1.36 -10.07
CA ASN A 173 10.73 -1.20 -10.69
C ASN A 173 10.08 0.18 -10.41
N ASP A 174 10.91 1.22 -10.28
CA ASP A 174 10.52 2.54 -9.81
C ASP A 174 10.75 3.65 -10.86
N ARG A 175 10.92 3.27 -12.14
CA ARG A 175 11.21 4.24 -13.19
C ARG A 175 9.94 4.88 -13.71
N ALA A 176 9.74 6.16 -13.42
CA ALA A 176 8.59 6.92 -13.90
C ALA A 176 8.73 7.26 -15.39
N GLN A 177 7.68 7.00 -16.17
CA GLN A 177 7.70 7.17 -17.63
C GLN A 177 7.86 8.64 -18.06
N ASN A 178 7.23 9.55 -17.33
CA ASN A 178 7.20 10.97 -17.66
C ASN A 178 8.55 11.69 -17.47
N THR A 179 9.35 11.27 -16.48
CA THR A 179 10.68 11.86 -16.19
C THR A 179 11.83 10.95 -16.60
N ASN A 180 11.56 9.66 -16.78
CA ASN A 180 12.55 8.62 -16.99
C ASN A 180 13.56 8.48 -15.83
N GLU A 181 13.15 8.90 -14.63
CA GLU A 181 13.95 8.86 -13.40
C GLU A 181 13.46 7.76 -12.44
N ASN A 182 14.34 7.31 -11.59
CA ASN A 182 13.99 6.44 -10.47
C ASN A 182 13.37 7.30 -9.37
N VAL A 183 12.12 7.01 -9.00
CA VAL A 183 11.33 7.79 -8.06
C VAL A 183 11.03 7.07 -6.74
N GLY A 184 11.44 5.82 -6.63
CA GLY A 184 11.27 4.99 -5.43
C GLY A 184 11.95 5.57 -4.18
N CYS A 185 11.70 4.97 -3.05
CA CYS A 185 12.17 5.44 -1.75
C CYS A 185 13.56 4.87 -1.40
N SER A 186 14.57 5.74 -1.33
CA SER A 186 15.92 5.39 -0.89
C SER A 186 15.97 5.05 0.60
N ASP A 187 15.19 5.76 1.41
CA ASP A 187 15.12 5.53 2.86
C ASP A 187 14.56 4.14 3.16
N LEU A 188 13.49 3.74 2.45
CA LEU A 188 12.94 2.39 2.53
C LEU A 188 13.93 1.32 2.05
N TYR A 189 14.69 1.61 0.97
CA TYR A 189 15.73 0.71 0.48
C TYR A 189 16.74 0.40 1.60
N HIS A 190 17.23 1.42 2.32
CA HIS A 190 18.15 1.22 3.44
C HIS A 190 17.52 0.41 4.57
N ARG A 191 16.26 0.73 4.93
CA ARG A 191 15.57 -0.01 5.98
C ARG A 191 15.36 -1.48 5.63
N LEU A 192 14.98 -1.79 4.39
CA LEU A 192 14.82 -3.19 3.97
C LEU A 192 16.14 -3.97 3.95
N HIS A 193 17.29 -3.29 3.76
CA HIS A 193 18.61 -3.92 3.91
C HIS A 193 18.95 -4.28 5.36
N GLU A 194 18.38 -3.57 6.34
CA GLU A 194 18.51 -3.92 7.76
C GLU A 194 17.57 -5.08 8.11
N VAL A 195 16.27 -4.95 7.79
CA VAL A 195 15.21 -5.91 8.13
C VAL A 195 15.37 -7.23 7.36
N LYS A 196 15.74 -7.16 6.09
CA LYS A 196 15.91 -8.29 5.17
C LYS A 196 14.66 -9.19 5.08
N PRO A 197 13.47 -8.66 4.77
CA PRO A 197 12.27 -9.46 4.64
C PRO A 197 12.41 -10.48 3.50
N HIS A 198 11.68 -11.58 3.54
CA HIS A 198 11.65 -12.57 2.46
C HIS A 198 11.02 -12.02 1.20
N LEU A 199 9.98 -11.19 1.34
CA LEU A 199 9.26 -10.58 0.22
C LEU A 199 8.96 -9.11 0.53
N HIS A 200 9.06 -8.27 -0.49
CA HIS A 200 8.55 -6.91 -0.49
C HIS A 200 7.59 -6.73 -1.66
N PHE A 201 6.39 -6.23 -1.39
CA PHE A 201 5.37 -5.91 -2.39
C PHE A 201 5.12 -4.41 -2.41
N ALA A 202 5.08 -3.84 -3.62
CA ALA A 202 4.83 -2.42 -3.81
C ALA A 202 3.90 -2.17 -5.01
N GLY A 203 3.42 -0.93 -5.16
CA GLY A 203 2.61 -0.43 -6.25
C GLY A 203 3.09 0.94 -6.72
N HIS A 204 2.16 1.89 -6.94
CA HIS A 204 2.37 3.30 -7.22
C HIS A 204 2.98 3.61 -8.58
N ILE A 205 4.04 2.95 -8.99
CA ILE A 205 4.69 3.19 -10.28
C ILE A 205 4.18 2.16 -11.29
N HIS A 206 3.14 2.52 -12.03
CA HIS A 206 2.42 1.61 -12.93
C HIS A 206 3.33 1.01 -14.01
N GLU A 207 4.30 1.77 -14.49
CA GLU A 207 5.28 1.31 -15.47
C GLU A 207 6.26 0.27 -14.89
N GLY A 208 6.37 0.23 -13.58
CA GLY A 208 7.24 -0.68 -12.85
C GLY A 208 6.72 -2.10 -12.69
N HIS A 209 5.67 -2.48 -13.45
CA HIS A 209 5.14 -3.84 -13.40
C HIS A 209 6.22 -4.90 -13.63
N GLY A 210 6.39 -5.80 -12.66
CA GLY A 210 7.38 -6.84 -12.74
C GLY A 210 7.87 -7.33 -11.38
N TYR A 211 8.98 -8.04 -11.40
CA TYR A 211 9.66 -8.49 -10.20
C TYR A 211 11.18 -8.32 -10.34
N GLY A 212 11.84 -8.17 -9.22
CA GLY A 212 13.29 -8.06 -9.14
C GLY A 212 13.84 -8.80 -7.91
N THR A 213 15.15 -8.88 -7.81
CA THR A 213 15.83 -9.46 -6.66
C THR A 213 16.65 -8.39 -5.98
N ILE A 214 16.42 -8.15 -4.69
CA ILE A 214 17.32 -7.32 -3.88
C ILE A 214 18.45 -8.24 -3.40
N PRO A 215 19.72 -7.96 -3.74
CA PRO A 215 20.84 -8.72 -3.28
C PRO A 215 21.16 -8.36 -1.82
N TYR A 216 20.50 -8.99 -0.87
CA TYR A 216 20.97 -8.95 0.50
C TYR A 216 22.16 -9.90 0.60
N LYS A 217 23.33 -9.37 0.90
CA LYS A 217 24.49 -10.22 1.23
C LYS A 217 24.33 -10.69 2.67
N ASP A 218 24.26 -11.99 2.86
CA ASP A 218 24.54 -12.56 4.16
C ASP A 218 26.03 -12.49 4.48
N GLU A 219 26.42 -12.94 5.66
CA GLU A 219 27.84 -13.03 6.06
C GLU A 219 28.68 -13.97 5.17
N TRP A 220 28.04 -14.77 4.32
CA TRP A 220 28.64 -15.72 3.37
C TRP A 220 28.65 -15.19 1.94
N GLY A 221 27.99 -14.03 1.69
CA GLY A 221 27.96 -13.40 0.37
C GLY A 221 26.88 -13.91 -0.58
N ASP A 222 25.96 -14.73 -0.13
CA ASP A 222 24.89 -15.30 -0.96
C ASP A 222 23.71 -14.35 -1.11
N ILE A 223 23.10 -14.36 -2.30
CA ILE A 223 21.96 -13.50 -2.68
C ILE A 223 20.66 -14.24 -2.40
N ILE A 224 19.78 -13.68 -1.59
CA ILE A 224 18.69 -14.49 -1.04
C ILE A 224 17.26 -13.99 -1.31
N ARG A 225 16.88 -12.92 -2.08
CA ARG A 225 15.45 -12.57 -2.03
C ARG A 225 14.84 -11.89 -3.24
N LEU A 226 13.55 -12.24 -3.49
CA LEU A 226 12.69 -11.75 -4.57
C LEU A 226 11.85 -10.55 -4.12
N MET A 227 11.73 -9.55 -4.98
CA MET A 227 10.72 -8.50 -4.91
C MET A 227 9.71 -8.67 -6.04
N GLY A 228 8.45 -8.33 -5.77
CA GLY A 228 7.43 -8.24 -6.81
C GLY A 228 6.74 -6.88 -6.78
N VAL A 229 6.65 -6.22 -7.93
CA VAL A 229 5.70 -5.15 -8.20
C VAL A 229 4.75 -5.66 -9.28
N LEU A 230 3.49 -5.87 -8.94
CA LEU A 230 2.46 -6.24 -9.89
C LEU A 230 1.42 -5.14 -9.92
N VAL A 231 1.46 -4.32 -10.95
CA VAL A 231 0.44 -3.33 -11.26
C VAL A 231 -0.46 -3.90 -12.36
N ILE A 232 -1.75 -3.63 -12.29
CA ILE A 232 -2.73 -4.06 -13.31
C ILE A 232 -3.29 -2.84 -14.02
#